data_dad14b09e452a729519fc01ee0bcb264
#
_entry.id   dad14b09e452a729519fc01ee0bcb264
#
_cell.length_a   1.000
_cell.length_b   1.000
_cell.length_c   1.000
_cell.angle_alpha   90.00
_cell.angle_beta   90.00
_cell.angle_gamma   90.00
#
_symmetry.space_group_name_H-M   'P 1'
#
loop_
_entity.id
_entity.type
_entity.pdbx_description
1 polymer ?
#
loop_
_entity_poly.entity_id
_entity_poly.type
_entity_poly.pdbx_seq_one_letter_code
_entity_poly.pdbx_strand_id
1 'polypeptide(L)'
;MTGFFASDPVRVALAAGAAAAVVSGVVGVFTVVRGQSFAGHALGDLGTLGGSGAYLAGVNPLWGFVGIGAVVAATMELLGVQRRRGRDVATGVVLGAALGISALLLYLDTVHTSTTGASVAILFGSLFALSPGSLPAMAGLAAAGTVAVVLVYRPLLLSSVDPGLAAARGVRVRALGLGFLVLMGVTVSLTSMVVGTVLSPALLVGPAAMALRLTRRPAAAMVLAAAIGIAATWAGVVLAYASYRWPPAHQGWPVSFFVVAIVFVAYLVVELRTWLAA
;
A
#
# COMPACT_ATOMS: atom_id res chain seq x y z
N MET A 1 23.45 -0.78 -19.73
CA MET A 1 22.04 -1.01 -19.34
C MET A 1 21.61 -2.48 -19.46
N THR A 2 22.16 -3.28 -20.37
CA THR A 2 21.82 -4.71 -20.50
C THR A 2 22.07 -5.53 -19.22
N GLY A 3 23.13 -5.24 -18.46
CA GLY A 3 23.40 -5.92 -17.19
C GLY A 3 22.47 -5.55 -16.02
N PHE A 4 21.80 -4.40 -16.05
CA PHE A 4 20.88 -3.96 -15.01
C PHE A 4 19.62 -4.83 -14.99
N PHE A 5 18.96 -5.00 -16.13
CA PHE A 5 17.73 -5.81 -16.23
C PHE A 5 18.01 -7.33 -16.16
N ALA A 6 19.29 -7.74 -16.28
CA ALA A 6 19.69 -9.13 -16.14
C ALA A 6 19.95 -9.53 -14.68
N SER A 7 20.10 -8.57 -13.75
CA SER A 7 20.34 -8.86 -12.34
C SER A 7 19.07 -9.34 -11.64
N ASP A 8 19.18 -10.46 -10.90
CA ASP A 8 18.04 -11.04 -10.16
C ASP A 8 17.37 -10.06 -9.18
N PRO A 9 18.11 -9.25 -8.38
CA PRO A 9 17.47 -8.28 -7.48
C PRO A 9 16.61 -7.25 -8.20
N VAL A 10 17.00 -6.79 -9.39
CA VAL A 10 16.21 -5.83 -10.18
C VAL A 10 14.95 -6.49 -10.73
N ARG A 11 15.06 -7.72 -11.24
CA ARG A 11 13.90 -8.47 -11.75
C ARG A 11 12.88 -8.72 -10.65
N VAL A 12 13.35 -9.13 -9.46
CA VAL A 12 12.48 -9.32 -8.28
C VAL A 12 11.82 -7.99 -7.88
N ALA A 13 12.59 -6.89 -7.83
CA ALA A 13 12.08 -5.57 -7.51
C ALA A 13 11.00 -5.09 -8.49
N LEU A 14 11.24 -5.23 -9.80
CA LEU A 14 10.27 -4.85 -10.83
C LEU A 14 9.00 -5.69 -10.75
N ALA A 15 9.12 -7.00 -10.54
CA ALA A 15 7.97 -7.91 -10.44
C ALA A 15 7.16 -7.67 -9.15
N ALA A 16 7.83 -7.54 -7.99
CA ALA A 16 7.17 -7.25 -6.73
C ALA A 16 6.49 -5.88 -6.74
N GLY A 17 7.19 -4.87 -7.30
CA GLY A 17 6.65 -3.52 -7.46
C GLY A 17 5.43 -3.49 -8.37
N ALA A 18 5.45 -4.22 -9.50
CA ALA A 18 4.31 -4.33 -10.39
C ALA A 18 3.11 -5.04 -9.72
N ALA A 19 3.37 -6.15 -9.01
CA ALA A 19 2.31 -6.86 -8.28
C ALA A 19 1.63 -5.97 -7.23
N ALA A 20 2.43 -5.26 -6.42
CA ALA A 20 1.91 -4.31 -5.44
C ALA A 20 1.15 -3.15 -6.11
N ALA A 21 1.66 -2.59 -7.20
CA ALA A 21 1.03 -1.49 -7.93
C ALA A 21 -0.32 -1.89 -8.55
N VAL A 22 -0.44 -3.11 -9.10
CA VAL A 22 -1.70 -3.62 -9.66
C VAL A 22 -2.77 -3.70 -8.58
N VAL A 23 -2.51 -4.41 -7.49
CA VAL A 23 -3.51 -4.56 -6.43
C VAL A 23 -3.83 -3.22 -5.77
N SER A 24 -2.82 -2.34 -5.58
CA SER A 24 -3.02 -0.99 -5.05
C SER A 24 -3.87 -0.12 -5.95
N GLY A 25 -3.64 -0.17 -7.27
CA GLY A 25 -4.46 0.57 -8.24
C GLY A 25 -5.92 0.14 -8.20
N VAL A 26 -6.16 -1.18 -8.15
CA VAL A 26 -7.52 -1.73 -8.12
C VAL A 26 -8.23 -1.44 -6.80
N VAL A 27 -7.60 -1.72 -5.66
CA VAL A 27 -8.16 -1.49 -4.32
C VAL A 27 -8.23 0.00 -4.01
N GLY A 28 -7.21 0.76 -4.41
CA GLY A 28 -7.11 2.20 -4.17
C GLY A 28 -8.25 3.00 -4.78
N VAL A 29 -8.74 2.62 -5.97
CA VAL A 29 -9.91 3.28 -6.58
C VAL A 29 -11.12 3.19 -5.64
N PHE A 30 -11.41 2.02 -5.09
CA PHE A 30 -12.50 1.88 -4.12
C PHE A 30 -12.20 2.53 -2.78
N THR A 31 -10.94 2.55 -2.35
CA THR A 31 -10.50 3.26 -1.13
C THR A 31 -10.81 4.75 -1.25
N VAL A 32 -10.52 5.38 -2.38
CA VAL A 32 -10.81 6.79 -2.63
C VAL A 32 -12.32 7.04 -2.77
N VAL A 33 -13.03 6.23 -3.57
CA VAL A 33 -14.49 6.37 -3.78
C VAL A 33 -15.28 6.21 -2.48
N ARG A 34 -14.84 5.33 -1.58
CA ARG A 34 -15.46 5.11 -0.27
C ARG A 34 -15.03 6.13 0.80
N GLY A 35 -14.10 7.03 0.50
CA GLY A 35 -13.54 7.98 1.47
C GLY A 35 -12.73 7.30 2.58
N GLN A 36 -12.11 6.16 2.30
CA GLN A 36 -11.40 5.33 3.28
C GLN A 36 -9.87 5.50 3.22
N SER A 37 -9.38 6.57 2.63
CA SER A 37 -7.93 6.83 2.50
C SER A 37 -7.23 6.87 3.86
N PHE A 38 -7.88 7.44 4.88
CA PHE A 38 -7.36 7.44 6.25
C PHE A 38 -7.29 6.03 6.86
N ALA A 39 -8.29 5.18 6.60
CA ALA A 39 -8.25 3.79 7.05
C ALA A 39 -7.09 3.01 6.39
N GLY A 40 -6.81 3.28 5.12
CA GLY A 40 -5.63 2.73 4.44
C GLY A 40 -4.32 3.15 5.08
N HIS A 41 -4.19 4.42 5.48
CA HIS A 41 -3.02 4.90 6.20
C HIS A 41 -2.89 4.23 7.58
N ALA A 42 -3.97 4.20 8.34
CA ALA A 42 -4.00 3.55 9.65
C ALA A 42 -3.63 2.06 9.60
N LEU A 43 -4.06 1.35 8.55
CA LEU A 43 -3.67 -0.05 8.33
C LEU A 43 -2.17 -0.20 8.04
N GLY A 44 -1.55 0.78 7.38
CA GLY A 44 -0.10 0.84 7.17
C GLY A 44 0.66 0.98 8.49
N ASP A 45 0.25 1.95 9.29
CA ASP A 45 0.88 2.24 10.58
C ASP A 45 0.75 1.07 11.56
N LEU A 46 -0.45 0.50 11.67
CA LEU A 46 -0.69 -0.69 12.50
C LEU A 46 -0.01 -1.95 11.94
N GLY A 47 0.12 -2.05 10.62
CA GLY A 47 0.88 -3.10 9.95
C GLY A 47 2.35 -3.11 10.33
N THR A 48 2.92 -1.92 10.63
CA THR A 48 4.32 -1.78 11.11
C THR A 48 4.57 -2.64 12.35
N LEU A 49 3.59 -2.70 13.26
CA LEU A 49 3.66 -3.55 14.46
C LEU A 49 3.84 -5.04 14.07
N GLY A 50 3.07 -5.52 13.10
CA GLY A 50 3.19 -6.90 12.64
C GLY A 50 4.50 -7.17 11.91
N GLY A 51 4.92 -6.25 11.04
CA GLY A 51 6.18 -6.33 10.31
C GLY A 51 7.40 -6.34 11.23
N SER A 52 7.46 -5.42 12.20
CA SER A 52 8.54 -5.33 13.18
C SER A 52 8.58 -6.53 14.12
N GLY A 53 7.41 -7.00 14.58
CA GLY A 53 7.33 -8.20 15.42
C GLY A 53 7.80 -9.47 14.69
N ALA A 54 7.39 -9.64 13.43
CA ALA A 54 7.84 -10.78 12.62
C ALA A 54 9.34 -10.71 12.33
N TYR A 55 9.87 -9.51 12.05
CA TYR A 55 11.29 -9.30 11.82
C TYR A 55 12.11 -9.70 13.05
N LEU A 56 11.74 -9.22 14.24
CA LEU A 56 12.39 -9.56 15.50
C LEU A 56 12.31 -11.07 15.81
N ALA A 57 11.21 -11.72 15.42
CA ALA A 57 11.04 -13.17 15.55
C ALA A 57 11.79 -14.01 14.49
N GLY A 58 12.50 -13.38 13.56
CA GLY A 58 13.20 -14.06 12.46
C GLY A 58 12.26 -14.67 11.41
N VAL A 59 11.00 -14.22 11.38
CA VAL A 59 9.99 -14.65 10.40
C VAL A 59 9.91 -13.61 9.26
N ASN A 60 9.52 -14.06 8.07
CA ASN A 60 9.34 -13.14 6.95
C ASN A 60 8.32 -12.03 7.31
N PRO A 61 8.71 -10.76 7.26
CA PRO A 61 7.86 -9.62 7.65
C PRO A 61 6.51 -9.57 6.93
N LEU A 62 6.41 -10.11 5.70
CA LEU A 62 5.18 -10.18 4.93
C LEU A 62 4.03 -10.81 5.74
N TRP A 63 4.29 -11.91 6.42
CA TRP A 63 3.27 -12.61 7.21
C TRP A 63 2.84 -11.83 8.46
N GLY A 64 3.79 -11.10 9.07
CA GLY A 64 3.49 -10.18 10.16
C GLY A 64 2.60 -9.03 9.72
N PHE A 65 2.94 -8.39 8.61
CA PHE A 65 2.12 -7.33 7.99
C PHE A 65 0.71 -7.83 7.66
N VAL A 66 0.59 -8.94 6.94
CA VAL A 66 -0.70 -9.50 6.51
C VAL A 66 -1.54 -9.94 7.71
N GLY A 67 -0.93 -10.61 8.70
CA GLY A 67 -1.62 -11.09 9.89
C GLY A 67 -2.19 -9.95 10.73
N ILE A 68 -1.36 -8.99 11.12
CA ILE A 68 -1.82 -7.82 11.88
C ILE A 68 -2.76 -6.95 11.05
N GLY A 69 -2.48 -6.74 9.77
CA GLY A 69 -3.35 -5.99 8.87
C GLY A 69 -4.78 -6.57 8.81
N ALA A 70 -4.90 -7.90 8.73
CA ALA A 70 -6.19 -8.57 8.73
C ALA A 70 -6.92 -8.47 10.09
N VAL A 71 -6.20 -8.65 11.21
CA VAL A 71 -6.75 -8.52 12.57
C VAL A 71 -7.24 -7.09 12.80
N VAL A 72 -6.44 -6.10 12.45
CA VAL A 72 -6.79 -4.69 12.63
C VAL A 72 -7.98 -4.32 11.75
N ALA A 73 -8.00 -4.74 10.48
CA ALA A 73 -9.12 -4.49 9.58
C ALA A 73 -10.43 -5.07 10.13
N ALA A 74 -10.40 -6.31 10.63
CA ALA A 74 -11.54 -6.95 11.28
C ALA A 74 -11.99 -6.18 12.54
N THR A 75 -11.05 -5.75 13.37
CA THR A 75 -11.33 -4.99 14.59
C THR A 75 -11.94 -3.63 14.28
N MET A 76 -11.40 -2.91 13.28
CA MET A 76 -11.94 -1.62 12.83
C MET A 76 -13.39 -1.72 12.35
N GLU A 77 -13.74 -2.79 11.63
CA GLU A 77 -15.11 -3.02 11.18
C GLU A 77 -16.04 -3.39 12.36
N LEU A 78 -15.60 -4.30 13.25
CA LEU A 78 -16.39 -4.70 14.43
C LEU A 78 -16.69 -3.54 15.35
N LEU A 79 -15.74 -2.65 15.57
CA LEU A 79 -15.89 -1.44 16.35
C LEU A 79 -16.69 -0.36 15.61
N GLY A 80 -16.98 -0.56 14.32
CA GLY A 80 -17.72 0.37 13.48
C GLY A 80 -17.04 1.75 13.40
N VAL A 81 -15.72 1.79 13.30
CA VAL A 81 -14.89 3.02 13.27
C VAL A 81 -15.29 3.97 12.14
N GLN A 82 -16.09 3.52 11.18
CA GLN A 82 -16.64 4.34 10.10
C GLN A 82 -17.81 5.25 10.53
N ARG A 83 -18.31 5.15 11.75
CA ARG A 83 -19.40 6.03 12.25
C ARG A 83 -18.83 7.31 12.84
N ARG A 84 -19.11 8.41 12.18
CA ARG A 84 -18.54 9.77 12.22
C ARG A 84 -18.55 10.58 13.52
N ARG A 85 -18.67 10.08 14.73
CA ARG A 85 -18.66 10.96 15.93
C ARG A 85 -17.98 10.33 17.14
N GLY A 86 -16.93 10.97 17.65
CA GLY A 86 -16.34 10.69 18.95
C GLY A 86 -15.19 9.66 18.97
N ARG A 87 -14.76 9.11 17.81
CA ARG A 87 -13.76 8.03 17.74
C ARG A 87 -12.36 8.45 17.32
N ASP A 88 -12.20 9.68 16.85
CA ASP A 88 -10.90 10.16 16.36
C ASP A 88 -9.83 10.12 17.45
N VAL A 89 -10.19 10.48 18.69
CA VAL A 89 -9.26 10.43 19.83
C VAL A 89 -8.87 8.99 20.16
N ALA A 90 -9.82 8.07 20.25
CA ALA A 90 -9.52 6.66 20.54
C ALA A 90 -8.68 6.03 19.42
N THR A 91 -9.00 6.33 18.16
CA THR A 91 -8.21 5.87 17.00
C THR A 91 -6.79 6.44 17.06
N GLY A 92 -6.64 7.73 17.35
CA GLY A 92 -5.33 8.36 17.49
C GLY A 92 -4.49 7.74 18.61
N VAL A 93 -5.09 7.47 19.76
CA VAL A 93 -4.41 6.81 20.90
C VAL A 93 -3.98 5.38 20.55
N VAL A 94 -4.85 4.59 19.89
CA VAL A 94 -4.51 3.21 19.45
C VAL A 94 -3.41 3.23 18.40
N LEU A 95 -3.46 4.14 17.42
CA LEU A 95 -2.40 4.30 16.43
C LEU A 95 -1.08 4.71 17.08
N GLY A 96 -1.12 5.69 17.98
CA GLY A 96 0.08 6.13 18.71
C GLY A 96 0.69 5.00 19.56
N ALA A 97 -0.13 4.22 20.25
CA ALA A 97 0.33 3.07 21.02
C ALA A 97 0.97 2.00 20.11
N ALA A 98 0.34 1.67 18.99
CA ALA A 98 0.87 0.69 18.03
C ALA A 98 2.20 1.14 17.42
N LEU A 99 2.32 2.41 17.05
CA LEU A 99 3.57 2.99 16.54
C LEU A 99 4.65 3.00 17.64
N GLY A 100 4.29 3.32 18.89
CA GLY A 100 5.20 3.24 20.03
C GLY A 100 5.73 1.82 20.28
N ILE A 101 4.86 0.81 20.24
CA ILE A 101 5.25 -0.60 20.35
C ILE A 101 6.12 -1.00 19.14
N SER A 102 5.76 -0.59 17.93
CA SER A 102 6.56 -0.85 16.72
C SER A 102 7.97 -0.27 16.83
N ALA A 103 8.08 0.97 17.33
CA ALA A 103 9.37 1.61 17.58
C ALA A 103 10.21 0.86 18.61
N LEU A 104 9.57 0.35 19.69
CA LEU A 104 10.24 -0.49 20.67
C LEU A 104 10.76 -1.79 20.04
N LEU A 105 9.94 -2.48 19.23
CA LEU A 105 10.35 -3.71 18.57
C LEU A 105 11.52 -3.50 17.62
N LEU A 106 11.49 -2.42 16.84
CA LEU A 106 12.58 -2.04 15.94
C LEU A 106 13.86 -1.64 16.70
N TYR A 107 13.71 -0.97 17.86
CA TYR A 107 14.84 -0.68 18.73
C TYR A 107 15.46 -1.96 19.28
N LEU A 108 14.64 -2.90 19.78
CA LEU A 108 15.11 -4.19 20.28
C LEU A 108 15.82 -4.99 19.19
N ASP A 109 15.29 -5.01 17.98
CA ASP A 109 15.97 -5.64 16.83
C ASP A 109 17.32 -4.98 16.56
N THR A 110 17.40 -3.67 16.54
CA THR A 110 18.66 -2.92 16.33
C THR A 110 19.70 -3.27 17.40
N VAL A 111 19.28 -3.40 18.68
CA VAL A 111 20.18 -3.76 19.78
C VAL A 111 20.64 -5.22 19.66
N HIS A 112 19.75 -6.14 19.28
CA HIS A 112 20.09 -7.56 19.15
C HIS A 112 20.95 -7.86 17.91
N THR A 113 20.66 -7.21 16.78
CA THR A 113 21.37 -7.46 15.51
C THR A 113 22.53 -6.51 15.29
N SER A 114 22.65 -5.44 16.10
CA SER A 114 23.64 -4.35 15.94
C SER A 114 23.55 -3.67 14.56
N THR A 115 22.38 -3.71 13.92
CA THR A 115 22.14 -3.09 12.61
C THR A 115 20.82 -2.31 12.60
N THR A 116 20.76 -1.23 11.82
CA THR A 116 19.54 -0.44 11.58
C THR A 116 18.75 -0.93 10.38
N GLY A 117 19.13 -2.07 9.80
CA GLY A 117 18.58 -2.57 8.54
C GLY A 117 17.08 -2.85 8.60
N ALA A 118 16.59 -3.40 9.71
CA ALA A 118 15.17 -3.68 9.91
C ALA A 118 14.34 -2.40 9.92
N SER A 119 14.75 -1.39 10.66
CA SER A 119 14.05 -0.11 10.76
C SER A 119 13.93 0.55 9.39
N VAL A 120 15.03 0.60 8.64
CA VAL A 120 15.05 1.17 7.29
C VAL A 120 14.17 0.36 6.33
N ALA A 121 14.26 -0.97 6.38
CA ALA A 121 13.50 -1.85 5.50
C ALA A 121 11.99 -1.76 5.75
N ILE A 122 11.54 -1.66 6.99
CA ILE A 122 10.13 -1.59 7.34
C ILE A 122 9.55 -0.20 7.05
N LEU A 123 10.24 0.87 7.43
CA LEU A 123 9.71 2.23 7.29
C LEU A 123 9.78 2.74 5.85
N PHE A 124 10.87 2.46 5.14
CA PHE A 124 11.15 3.00 3.81
C PHE A 124 11.10 1.96 2.69
N GLY A 125 10.85 0.69 3.04
CA GLY A 125 10.86 -0.41 2.08
C GLY A 125 12.27 -0.86 1.69
N SER A 126 12.34 -2.04 1.10
CA SER A 126 13.63 -2.63 0.69
C SER A 126 13.48 -3.46 -0.57
N LEU A 127 13.01 -2.84 -1.66
CA LEU A 127 12.76 -3.52 -2.93
C LEU A 127 13.92 -4.38 -3.41
N PHE A 128 15.16 -3.88 -3.29
CA PHE A 128 16.36 -4.63 -3.70
C PHE A 128 16.80 -5.70 -2.69
N ALA A 129 16.29 -5.67 -1.46
CA ALA A 129 16.57 -6.66 -0.42
C ALA A 129 15.48 -7.72 -0.29
N LEU A 130 14.44 -7.68 -1.14
CA LEU A 130 13.40 -8.70 -1.17
C LEU A 130 13.99 -10.05 -1.57
N SER A 131 13.73 -11.09 -0.77
CA SER A 131 14.13 -12.43 -1.12
C SER A 131 13.31 -12.94 -2.32
N PRO A 132 13.94 -13.61 -3.30
CA PRO A 132 13.22 -14.20 -4.42
C PRO A 132 12.10 -15.17 -3.98
N GLY A 133 12.27 -15.82 -2.82
CA GLY A 133 11.28 -16.73 -2.24
C GLY A 133 9.98 -16.07 -1.78
N SER A 134 9.98 -14.75 -1.52
CA SER A 134 8.75 -14.02 -1.16
C SER A 134 7.91 -13.59 -2.38
N LEU A 135 8.51 -13.54 -3.56
CA LEU A 135 7.84 -13.09 -4.79
C LEU A 135 6.58 -13.91 -5.15
N PRO A 136 6.58 -15.25 -5.11
CA PRO A 136 5.38 -16.03 -5.39
C PRO A 136 4.22 -15.73 -4.43
N ALA A 137 4.53 -15.56 -3.13
CA ALA A 137 3.53 -15.21 -2.14
C ALA A 137 2.96 -13.80 -2.38
N MET A 138 3.81 -12.82 -2.67
CA MET A 138 3.39 -11.45 -3.01
C MET A 138 2.53 -11.44 -4.28
N ALA A 139 2.96 -12.11 -5.34
CA ALA A 139 2.22 -12.21 -6.59
C ALA A 139 0.86 -12.93 -6.39
N GLY A 140 0.84 -14.02 -5.63
CA GLY A 140 -0.37 -14.76 -5.27
C GLY A 140 -1.38 -13.91 -4.50
N LEU A 141 -0.92 -13.18 -3.47
CA LEU A 141 -1.77 -12.26 -2.71
C LEU A 141 -2.28 -11.10 -3.56
N ALA A 142 -1.43 -10.51 -4.41
CA ALA A 142 -1.83 -9.44 -5.32
C ALA A 142 -2.87 -9.91 -6.35
N ALA A 143 -2.66 -11.10 -6.93
CA ALA A 143 -3.61 -11.72 -7.85
C ALA A 143 -4.93 -12.04 -7.15
N ALA A 144 -4.90 -12.69 -5.99
CA ALA A 144 -6.09 -13.01 -5.20
C ALA A 144 -6.87 -11.75 -4.82
N GLY A 145 -6.18 -10.68 -4.39
CA GLY A 145 -6.79 -9.40 -4.07
C GLY A 145 -7.44 -8.74 -5.28
N THR A 146 -6.77 -8.73 -6.41
CA THR A 146 -7.30 -8.18 -7.67
C THR A 146 -8.54 -8.98 -8.13
N VAL A 147 -8.46 -10.31 -8.14
CA VAL A 147 -9.58 -11.19 -8.49
C VAL A 147 -10.75 -10.99 -7.53
N ALA A 148 -10.50 -10.88 -6.22
CA ALA A 148 -11.55 -10.63 -5.23
C ALA A 148 -12.31 -9.34 -5.53
N VAL A 149 -11.63 -8.22 -5.85
CA VAL A 149 -12.31 -6.97 -6.25
C VAL A 149 -13.12 -7.15 -7.52
N VAL A 150 -12.57 -7.83 -8.54
CA VAL A 150 -13.27 -8.05 -9.83
C VAL A 150 -14.54 -8.87 -9.62
N LEU A 151 -14.49 -9.91 -8.80
CA LEU A 151 -15.66 -10.75 -8.50
C LEU A 151 -16.77 -9.99 -7.76
N VAL A 152 -16.40 -9.13 -6.81
CA VAL A 152 -17.36 -8.32 -6.04
C VAL A 152 -17.55 -6.92 -6.60
N TYR A 153 -17.07 -6.64 -7.81
CA TYR A 153 -17.05 -5.29 -8.39
C TYR A 153 -18.42 -4.60 -8.36
N ARG A 154 -19.46 -5.28 -8.86
CA ARG A 154 -20.82 -4.72 -8.93
C ARG A 154 -21.41 -4.41 -7.55
N PRO A 155 -21.49 -5.35 -6.59
CA PRO A 155 -22.00 -5.06 -5.26
C PRO A 155 -21.10 -4.07 -4.51
N LEU A 156 -19.79 -4.10 -4.72
CA LEU A 156 -18.86 -3.16 -4.10
C LEU A 156 -19.09 -1.73 -4.62
N LEU A 157 -19.25 -1.55 -5.92
CA LEU A 157 -19.55 -0.24 -6.52
C LEU A 157 -20.90 0.30 -6.03
N LEU A 158 -21.95 -0.53 -6.05
CA LEU A 158 -23.26 -0.14 -5.57
C LEU A 158 -23.23 0.29 -4.09
N SER A 159 -22.58 -0.50 -3.23
CA SER A 159 -22.47 -0.18 -1.81
C SER A 159 -21.57 1.03 -1.53
N SER A 160 -20.72 1.41 -2.46
CA SER A 160 -19.85 2.59 -2.34
C SER A 160 -20.59 3.87 -2.67
N VAL A 161 -21.58 3.81 -3.58
CA VAL A 161 -22.38 4.95 -4.01
C VAL A 161 -23.60 5.12 -3.10
N ASP A 162 -24.35 4.05 -2.87
CA ASP A 162 -25.56 4.07 -2.04
C ASP A 162 -25.68 2.75 -1.24
N PRO A 163 -25.24 2.76 0.03
CA PRO A 163 -25.35 1.60 0.92
C PRO A 163 -26.78 1.17 1.20
N GLY A 164 -27.75 2.13 1.23
CA GLY A 164 -29.16 1.85 1.47
C GLY A 164 -29.78 1.09 0.31
N LEU A 165 -29.56 1.55 -0.91
CA LEU A 165 -30.01 0.86 -2.12
C LEU A 165 -29.35 -0.52 -2.26
N ALA A 166 -28.07 -0.63 -1.93
CA ALA A 166 -27.37 -1.92 -1.94
C ALA A 166 -28.02 -2.91 -0.96
N ALA A 167 -28.34 -2.48 0.26
CA ALA A 167 -29.02 -3.30 1.26
C ALA A 167 -30.44 -3.71 0.79
N ALA A 168 -31.20 -2.79 0.20
CA ALA A 168 -32.53 -3.06 -0.35
C ALA A 168 -32.50 -4.10 -1.49
N ARG A 169 -31.37 -4.20 -2.21
CA ARG A 169 -31.11 -5.22 -3.24
C ARG A 169 -30.52 -6.52 -2.69
N GLY A 170 -30.50 -6.71 -1.37
CA GLY A 170 -30.00 -7.94 -0.74
C GLY A 170 -28.49 -8.03 -0.59
N VAL A 171 -27.74 -6.95 -0.88
CA VAL A 171 -26.28 -6.94 -0.67
C VAL A 171 -26.00 -6.89 0.84
N ARG A 172 -25.17 -7.81 1.32
CA ARG A 172 -24.68 -7.81 2.71
C ARG A 172 -23.61 -6.74 2.89
N VAL A 173 -24.04 -5.46 2.96
CA VAL A 173 -23.15 -4.27 2.96
C VAL A 173 -22.08 -4.37 4.04
N ARG A 174 -22.42 -4.86 5.25
CA ARG A 174 -21.48 -4.99 6.37
C ARG A 174 -20.41 -6.05 6.10
N ALA A 175 -20.79 -7.22 5.59
CA ALA A 175 -19.83 -8.28 5.24
C ALA A 175 -18.91 -7.85 4.10
N LEU A 176 -19.47 -7.14 3.11
CA LEU A 176 -18.71 -6.58 2.00
C LEU A 176 -17.72 -5.49 2.45
N GLY A 177 -18.13 -4.65 3.41
CA GLY A 177 -17.27 -3.65 4.04
C GLY A 177 -16.09 -4.28 4.78
N LEU A 178 -16.36 -5.31 5.60
CA LEU A 178 -15.33 -6.07 6.30
C LEU A 178 -14.36 -6.72 5.32
N GLY A 179 -14.88 -7.43 4.32
CA GLY A 179 -14.05 -8.06 3.29
C GLY A 179 -13.17 -7.06 2.55
N PHE A 180 -13.70 -5.87 2.25
CA PHE A 180 -12.92 -4.81 1.61
C PHE A 180 -11.83 -4.24 2.53
N LEU A 181 -12.09 -4.05 3.82
CA LEU A 181 -11.07 -3.59 4.78
C LEU A 181 -9.95 -4.61 4.96
N VAL A 182 -10.28 -5.91 5.05
CA VAL A 182 -9.27 -6.98 5.10
C VAL A 182 -8.42 -6.97 3.82
N LEU A 183 -9.07 -6.86 2.67
CA LEU A 183 -8.37 -6.77 1.39
C LEU A 183 -7.47 -5.53 1.29
N MET A 184 -7.93 -4.39 1.81
CA MET A 184 -7.14 -3.17 1.90
C MET A 184 -5.94 -3.38 2.83
N GLY A 185 -6.10 -4.08 3.96
CA GLY A 185 -5.00 -4.45 4.86
C GLY A 185 -3.94 -5.30 4.17
N VAL A 186 -4.35 -6.33 3.43
CA VAL A 186 -3.44 -7.15 2.60
C VAL A 186 -2.72 -6.30 1.55
N THR A 187 -3.45 -5.40 0.86
CA THR A 187 -2.89 -4.51 -0.15
C THR A 187 -1.83 -3.58 0.45
N VAL A 188 -2.15 -2.97 1.59
CA VAL A 188 -1.22 -2.09 2.30
C VAL A 188 0.02 -2.86 2.76
N SER A 189 -0.15 -4.11 3.21
CA SER A 189 0.97 -4.99 3.57
C SER A 189 1.93 -5.23 2.40
N LEU A 190 1.38 -5.49 1.20
CA LEU A 190 2.19 -5.66 -0.01
C LEU A 190 2.91 -4.37 -0.42
N THR A 191 2.21 -3.23 -0.36
CA THR A 191 2.83 -1.93 -0.67
C THR A 191 3.88 -1.54 0.36
N SER A 192 3.69 -1.88 1.63
CA SER A 192 4.67 -1.61 2.68
C SER A 192 5.98 -2.37 2.47
N MET A 193 5.93 -3.58 1.92
CA MET A 193 7.15 -4.32 1.54
C MET A 193 7.91 -3.64 0.40
N VAL A 194 7.21 -2.97 -0.50
CA VAL A 194 7.78 -2.31 -1.70
C VAL A 194 8.29 -0.92 -1.38
N VAL A 195 7.46 -0.08 -0.79
CA VAL A 195 7.69 1.38 -0.61
C VAL A 195 7.93 1.74 0.85
N GLY A 196 7.68 0.82 1.76
CA GLY A 196 7.71 1.07 3.20
C GLY A 196 6.36 1.51 3.76
N THR A 197 6.19 1.35 5.06
CA THR A 197 4.91 1.63 5.74
C THR A 197 4.55 3.10 5.70
N VAL A 198 5.52 3.98 5.93
CA VAL A 198 5.32 5.44 5.92
C VAL A 198 4.82 5.96 4.57
N LEU A 199 5.30 5.34 3.47
CA LEU A 199 5.05 5.82 2.11
C LEU A 199 4.00 4.97 1.36
N SER A 200 3.54 3.86 1.94
CA SER A 200 2.55 2.96 1.32
C SER A 200 1.23 3.63 0.93
N PRO A 201 0.70 4.64 1.68
CA PRO A 201 -0.52 5.33 1.27
C PRO A 201 -0.38 6.09 -0.05
N ALA A 202 0.83 6.55 -0.38
CA ALA A 202 1.08 7.27 -1.62
C ALA A 202 0.84 6.37 -2.84
N LEU A 203 1.27 5.10 -2.79
CA LEU A 203 1.05 4.14 -3.88
C LEU A 203 -0.40 3.62 -3.92
N LEU A 204 -1.07 3.53 -2.77
CA LEU A 204 -2.48 3.12 -2.69
C LEU A 204 -3.42 4.21 -3.21
N VAL A 205 -3.23 5.46 -2.77
CA VAL A 205 -4.19 6.56 -3.00
C VAL A 205 -3.81 7.40 -4.22
N GLY A 206 -2.53 7.71 -4.42
CA GLY A 206 -2.07 8.64 -5.44
C GLY A 206 -2.47 8.25 -6.88
N PRO A 207 -2.09 7.06 -7.37
CA PRO A 207 -2.48 6.59 -8.70
C PRO A 207 -3.99 6.49 -8.88
N ALA A 208 -4.71 6.07 -7.85
CA ALA A 208 -6.17 5.95 -7.86
C ALA A 208 -6.85 7.32 -7.95
N ALA A 209 -6.39 8.31 -7.17
CA ALA A 209 -6.91 9.67 -7.21
C ALA A 209 -6.70 10.32 -8.58
N MET A 210 -5.51 10.15 -9.19
CA MET A 210 -5.24 10.61 -10.56
C MET A 210 -6.16 9.93 -11.58
N ALA A 211 -6.29 8.61 -11.51
CA ALA A 211 -7.12 7.85 -12.44
C ALA A 211 -8.59 8.27 -12.39
N LEU A 212 -9.13 8.51 -11.19
CA LEU A 212 -10.52 8.96 -11.01
C LEU A 212 -10.77 10.38 -11.55
N ARG A 213 -9.74 11.22 -11.65
CA ARG A 213 -9.83 12.52 -12.31
C ARG A 213 -9.74 12.42 -13.83
N LEU A 214 -9.00 11.45 -14.33
CA LEU A 214 -8.78 11.27 -15.77
C LEU A 214 -9.90 10.48 -16.46
N THR A 215 -10.69 9.68 -15.71
CA THR A 215 -11.79 8.90 -16.28
C THR A 215 -13.01 8.83 -15.35
N ARG A 216 -14.20 8.88 -15.96
CA ARG A 216 -15.48 8.72 -15.24
C ARG A 216 -15.92 7.26 -15.06
N ARG A 217 -15.19 6.30 -15.66
CA ARG A 217 -15.53 4.87 -15.59
C ARG A 217 -14.68 4.19 -14.52
N PRO A 218 -15.26 3.70 -13.40
CA PRO A 218 -14.47 3.12 -12.31
C PRO A 218 -13.61 1.93 -12.74
N ALA A 219 -14.10 1.09 -13.67
CA ALA A 219 -13.30 -0.01 -14.22
C ALA A 219 -12.07 0.48 -14.99
N ALA A 220 -12.22 1.53 -15.81
CA ALA A 220 -11.08 2.14 -16.51
C ALA A 220 -10.13 2.83 -15.51
N ALA A 221 -10.66 3.43 -14.44
CA ALA A 221 -9.86 4.02 -13.38
C ALA A 221 -8.97 2.97 -12.69
N MET A 222 -9.46 1.76 -12.44
CA MET A 222 -8.65 0.67 -11.85
C MET A 222 -7.47 0.31 -12.75
N VAL A 223 -7.71 0.13 -14.06
CA VAL A 223 -6.63 -0.18 -15.02
C VAL A 223 -5.63 0.95 -15.12
N LEU A 224 -6.11 2.19 -15.20
CA LEU A 224 -5.27 3.37 -15.29
C LEU A 224 -4.45 3.59 -14.02
N ALA A 225 -5.05 3.40 -12.84
CA ALA A 225 -4.35 3.48 -11.56
C ALA A 225 -3.24 2.42 -11.44
N ALA A 226 -3.53 1.19 -11.86
CA ALA A 226 -2.52 0.13 -11.90
C ALA A 226 -1.36 0.49 -12.85
N ALA A 227 -1.67 0.99 -14.05
CA ALA A 227 -0.66 1.41 -15.03
C ALA A 227 0.21 2.57 -14.51
N ILE A 228 -0.39 3.59 -13.90
CA ILE A 228 0.33 4.72 -13.28
C ILE A 228 1.22 4.20 -12.14
N GLY A 229 0.72 3.31 -11.27
CA GLY A 229 1.47 2.73 -10.18
C GLY A 229 2.67 1.90 -10.65
N ILE A 230 2.49 1.07 -11.69
CA ILE A 230 3.58 0.30 -12.31
C ILE A 230 4.64 1.25 -12.89
N ALA A 231 4.20 2.25 -13.67
CA ALA A 231 5.12 3.21 -14.27
C ALA A 231 5.93 3.98 -13.22
N ALA A 232 5.28 4.44 -12.15
CA ALA A 232 5.94 5.13 -11.05
C ALA A 232 6.94 4.22 -10.32
N THR A 233 6.58 2.97 -10.06
CA THR A 233 7.44 2.01 -9.37
C THR A 233 8.65 1.64 -10.23
N TRP A 234 8.46 1.35 -11.51
CA TRP A 234 9.55 1.01 -12.42
C TRP A 234 10.48 2.20 -12.67
N ALA A 235 9.93 3.40 -12.88
CA ALA A 235 10.73 4.62 -12.99
C ALA A 235 11.52 4.89 -11.70
N GLY A 236 10.89 4.67 -10.52
CA GLY A 236 11.54 4.78 -9.22
C GLY A 236 12.73 3.83 -9.07
N VAL A 237 12.60 2.57 -9.49
CA VAL A 237 13.68 1.58 -9.49
C VAL A 237 14.84 2.02 -10.40
N VAL A 238 14.55 2.51 -11.60
CA VAL A 238 15.55 3.00 -12.54
C VAL A 238 16.27 4.23 -12.00
N LEU A 239 15.55 5.19 -11.43
CA LEU A 239 16.13 6.41 -10.85
C LEU A 239 16.97 6.10 -9.61
N ALA A 240 16.52 5.19 -8.74
CA ALA A 240 17.29 4.76 -7.59
C ALA A 240 18.63 4.13 -8.00
N TYR A 241 18.62 3.31 -9.05
CA TYR A 241 19.85 2.77 -9.62
C TYR A 241 20.73 3.87 -10.23
N ALA A 242 20.15 4.82 -10.96
CA ALA A 242 20.90 5.92 -11.56
C ALA A 242 21.51 6.85 -10.52
N SER A 243 20.84 7.02 -9.37
CA SER A 243 21.27 7.92 -8.29
C SER A 243 22.62 7.50 -7.66
N TYR A 244 22.99 6.23 -7.78
CA TYR A 244 24.31 5.75 -7.34
C TYR A 244 25.48 6.49 -8.03
N ARG A 245 25.23 7.07 -9.22
CA ARG A 245 26.24 7.85 -9.98
C ARG A 245 26.20 9.35 -9.67
N TRP A 246 25.29 9.80 -8.82
CA TRP A 246 25.11 11.22 -8.52
C TRP A 246 26.05 11.66 -7.38
N PRO A 247 26.68 12.87 -7.47
CA PRO A 247 27.42 13.40 -6.34
C PRO A 247 26.47 13.73 -5.18
N PRO A 248 26.91 13.71 -3.91
CA PRO A 248 28.31 13.73 -3.49
C PRO A 248 28.92 12.37 -3.12
N ALA A 249 28.24 11.23 -3.09
CA ALA A 249 28.83 10.14 -2.34
C ALA A 249 28.58 8.71 -2.81
N HIS A 250 28.33 8.43 -4.07
CA HIS A 250 28.12 7.04 -4.52
C HIS A 250 27.15 6.21 -3.64
N GLN A 251 26.19 6.88 -3.01
CA GLN A 251 25.14 6.28 -2.19
C GLN A 251 23.84 6.28 -2.99
N GLY A 252 23.27 5.10 -3.24
CA GLY A 252 21.97 5.00 -3.88
C GLY A 252 20.87 5.58 -3.00
N TRP A 253 20.02 6.43 -3.58
CA TRP A 253 18.85 6.98 -2.88
C TRP A 253 17.75 5.92 -2.80
N PRO A 254 16.89 5.96 -1.75
CA PRO A 254 15.83 4.97 -1.59
C PRO A 254 14.86 4.97 -2.77
N VAL A 255 14.51 3.78 -3.26
CA VAL A 255 13.51 3.61 -4.34
C VAL A 255 12.18 4.26 -3.97
N SER A 256 11.78 4.11 -2.72
CA SER A 256 10.55 4.66 -2.17
C SER A 256 10.44 6.17 -2.32
N PHE A 257 11.54 6.90 -2.12
CA PHE A 257 11.58 8.34 -2.36
C PHE A 257 11.20 8.69 -3.80
N PHE A 258 11.82 8.02 -4.79
CA PHE A 258 11.54 8.29 -6.19
C PHE A 258 10.12 7.91 -6.58
N VAL A 259 9.61 6.77 -6.11
CA VAL A 259 8.22 6.35 -6.37
C VAL A 259 7.24 7.40 -5.88
N VAL A 260 7.40 7.84 -4.63
CA VAL A 260 6.50 8.84 -4.04
C VAL A 260 6.64 10.20 -4.71
N ALA A 261 7.87 10.64 -5.00
CA ALA A 261 8.11 11.89 -5.70
C ALA A 261 7.46 11.89 -7.10
N ILE A 262 7.58 10.78 -7.86
CA ILE A 262 6.94 10.64 -9.17
C ILE A 262 5.41 10.69 -9.04
N VAL A 263 4.84 9.93 -8.09
CA VAL A 263 3.39 9.92 -7.85
C VAL A 263 2.90 11.32 -7.46
N PHE A 264 3.64 12.01 -6.58
CA PHE A 264 3.27 13.35 -6.14
C PHE A 264 3.32 14.37 -7.28
N VAL A 265 4.41 14.42 -8.04
CA VAL A 265 4.55 15.32 -9.19
C VAL A 265 3.48 15.04 -10.25
N ALA A 266 3.25 13.76 -10.58
CA ALA A 266 2.21 13.37 -11.52
C ALA A 266 0.81 13.79 -11.03
N TYR A 267 0.53 13.65 -9.73
CA TYR A 267 -0.73 14.10 -9.14
C TYR A 267 -0.90 15.61 -9.27
N LEU A 268 0.13 16.40 -8.98
CA LEU A 268 0.08 17.87 -9.14
C LEU A 268 -0.16 18.27 -10.58
N VAL A 269 0.45 17.60 -11.56
CA VAL A 269 0.25 17.87 -12.98
C VAL A 269 -1.20 17.58 -13.41
N VAL A 270 -1.76 16.45 -12.95
CA VAL A 270 -3.16 16.11 -13.24
C VAL A 270 -4.11 17.10 -12.57
N GLU A 271 -3.85 17.48 -11.32
CA GLU A 271 -4.66 18.44 -10.56
C GLU A 271 -4.68 19.80 -11.27
N LEU A 272 -3.50 20.32 -11.64
CA LEU A 272 -3.36 21.58 -12.32
C LEU A 272 -4.08 21.59 -13.68
N ARG A 273 -3.96 20.50 -14.44
CA ARG A 273 -4.67 20.38 -15.73
C ARG A 273 -6.20 20.39 -15.55
N THR A 274 -6.71 19.68 -14.54
CA THR A 274 -8.16 19.67 -14.29
C THR A 274 -8.66 21.01 -13.81
N TRP A 275 -7.87 21.75 -13.02
CA TRP A 275 -8.22 23.11 -12.59
C TRP A 275 -8.21 24.12 -13.74
N LEU A 276 -7.26 24.02 -14.65
CA LEU A 276 -7.18 24.91 -15.84
C LEU A 276 -8.26 24.61 -16.89
N ALA A 277 -8.87 23.42 -16.86
CA ALA A 277 -9.90 22.98 -17.79
C ALA A 277 -11.34 23.18 -17.26
N ALA A 278 -11.50 23.57 -16.00
CA ALA A 278 -12.77 23.84 -15.32
C ALA A 278 -13.12 25.33 -15.40
#